data_5d77ee1482eae1452dcca79acbca0d82
#
_entry.id   5d77ee1482eae1452dcca79acbca0d82
#
_cell.length_a   1.000
_cell.length_b   1.000
_cell.length_c   1.000
_cell.angle_alpha   90.00
_cell.angle_beta   90.00
_cell.angle_gamma   90.00
#
_symmetry.space_group_name_H-M   'P 1'
#
loop_
_entity.id
_entity.type
_entity.pdbx_description
1 polymer ?
#
loop_
_entity_poly.entity_id
_entity_poly.type
_entity_poly.pdbx_seq_one_letter_code
_entity_poly.pdbx_strand_id
1 'polypeptide(L)'
;MTGASPRWLLLAFFLALGYLVIGPPGRVPDEPGHFWHAQAIARGHFAPASRHAVDLYPLPSGMSTIFWVMRAEGHRLSPKDYEIAASIPHEPYGLRQTSTFPTHYTPLAYIPQTAVALLARAAGMKPFHEVYLGRIVNLLTALGLIALAMRAAPRYSTLILATALLPMTLYELASWSADAPAIGLGLLFCAFMLEPPEPTPRMMAAVAATALLLSLSKPAYFLVALLALFRPTPRRITVAAIAATAIGIPIAMAYANYAWYNARPGFVVDPDAQLRCIVAEPLRFAKVLWNDLRNNAANYGEELIGRFGWLDVYLPKAIVGLEGLLLVACGLTAAPALDARRRMAAIAIVVATFFGIVLSQYLTWSIVCAEWVDGVQGRYFLPILPIALAALALPSPRWRVGPRTVAVVAVVANAFGYVALVRSYY
;
A
#
# COMPACT_ATOMS: atom_id res chain seq x y z
N MET A 1 -17.72 7.52 -24.20
CA MET A 1 -16.32 7.68 -23.78
C MET A 1 -16.29 8.58 -22.56
N THR A 2 -16.36 8.03 -21.36
CA THR A 2 -16.26 8.81 -20.11
C THR A 2 -14.94 8.43 -19.47
N GLY A 3 -13.85 9.03 -19.99
CA GLY A 3 -12.54 8.99 -19.34
C GLY A 3 -12.64 9.50 -17.90
N ALA A 4 -11.56 9.41 -17.14
CA ALA A 4 -11.46 9.82 -15.75
C ALA A 4 -12.19 11.16 -15.50
N SER A 5 -13.46 11.09 -15.13
CA SER A 5 -14.24 12.31 -14.87
C SER A 5 -13.72 12.91 -13.55
N PRO A 6 -13.34 14.19 -13.51
CA PRO A 6 -12.85 14.86 -12.31
C PRO A 6 -13.73 14.64 -11.07
N ARG A 7 -15.03 14.45 -11.26
CA ARG A 7 -16.00 14.19 -10.17
C ARG A 7 -15.67 12.94 -9.35
N TRP A 8 -15.11 11.90 -9.97
CA TRP A 8 -14.77 10.66 -9.25
C TRP A 8 -13.52 10.81 -8.39
N LEU A 9 -12.57 11.62 -8.86
CA LEU A 9 -11.39 11.99 -8.08
C LEU A 9 -11.74 12.93 -6.94
N LEU A 10 -12.67 13.86 -7.16
CA LEU A 10 -13.22 14.71 -6.10
C LEU A 10 -13.96 13.86 -5.05
N LEU A 11 -14.76 12.88 -5.47
CA LEU A 11 -15.40 11.96 -4.54
C LEU A 11 -14.35 11.20 -3.71
N ALA A 12 -13.32 10.61 -4.36
CA ALA A 12 -12.25 9.92 -3.68
C ALA A 12 -11.51 10.84 -2.68
N PHE A 13 -11.24 12.09 -3.07
CA PHE A 13 -10.63 13.09 -2.20
C PHE A 13 -11.46 13.37 -0.96
N PHE A 14 -12.76 13.65 -1.11
CA PHE A 14 -13.62 13.97 0.04
C PHE A 14 -13.84 12.75 0.95
N LEU A 15 -13.97 11.55 0.38
CA LEU A 15 -14.06 10.34 1.20
C LEU A 15 -12.73 10.07 1.94
N ALA A 16 -11.57 10.23 1.30
CA ALA A 16 -10.28 10.08 1.97
C ALA A 16 -10.05 11.18 3.03
N LEU A 17 -10.53 12.41 2.79
CA LEU A 17 -10.46 13.50 3.76
C LEU A 17 -11.20 13.16 5.05
N GLY A 18 -12.32 12.41 4.98
CA GLY A 18 -13.01 11.87 6.15
C GLY A 18 -12.08 10.99 6.99
N TYR A 19 -11.35 10.07 6.39
CA TYR A 19 -10.36 9.24 7.09
C TYR A 19 -9.19 10.05 7.64
N LEU A 20 -8.72 11.04 6.90
CA LEU A 20 -7.64 11.92 7.33
C LEU A 20 -7.99 12.68 8.60
N VAL A 21 -9.24 13.14 8.71
CA VAL A 21 -9.72 13.93 9.86
C VAL A 21 -10.08 13.02 11.04
N ILE A 22 -10.83 11.93 10.78
CA ILE A 22 -11.35 11.04 11.83
C ILE A 22 -10.25 10.10 12.34
N GLY A 23 -9.32 9.66 11.49
CA GLY A 23 -8.25 8.74 11.87
C GLY A 23 -7.15 9.44 12.69
N PRO A 24 -6.99 9.09 13.98
CA PRO A 24 -5.96 9.73 14.80
C PRO A 24 -4.55 9.49 14.25
N PRO A 25 -3.60 10.42 14.39
CA PRO A 25 -2.20 10.20 14.05
C PRO A 25 -1.63 8.92 14.70
N GLY A 26 -0.96 8.09 13.89
CA GLY A 26 -0.36 6.84 14.36
C GLY A 26 -1.32 5.65 14.45
N ARG A 27 -2.57 5.80 14.00
CA ARG A 27 -3.58 4.74 14.01
C ARG A 27 -3.74 4.03 12.68
N VAL A 28 -3.16 4.53 11.60
CA VAL A 28 -3.00 3.74 10.38
C VAL A 28 -1.85 2.75 10.60
N PRO A 29 -1.97 1.49 10.13
CA PRO A 29 -0.93 0.50 10.36
C PRO A 29 0.44 0.98 9.90
N ASP A 30 1.44 0.80 10.75
CA ASP A 30 2.84 1.16 10.53
C ASP A 30 3.12 2.67 10.34
N GLU A 31 2.11 3.55 10.40
CA GLU A 31 2.26 4.99 10.15
C GLU A 31 3.35 5.65 11.01
N PRO A 32 3.50 5.37 12.32
CA PRO A 32 4.60 5.93 13.10
C PRO A 32 5.96 5.54 12.54
N GLY A 33 6.14 4.28 12.18
CA GLY A 33 7.38 3.78 11.59
C GLY A 33 7.70 4.46 10.26
N HIS A 34 6.71 4.60 9.37
CA HIS A 34 6.85 5.33 8.12
C HIS A 34 7.19 6.81 8.33
N PHE A 35 6.56 7.45 9.30
CA PHE A 35 6.86 8.83 9.67
C PHE A 35 8.31 8.98 10.13
N TRP A 36 8.76 8.13 11.07
CA TRP A 36 10.13 8.18 11.57
C TRP A 36 11.16 7.88 10.49
N HIS A 37 10.87 6.93 9.59
CA HIS A 37 11.78 6.61 8.50
C HIS A 37 11.93 7.78 7.52
N ALA A 38 10.85 8.44 7.11
CA ALA A 38 10.91 9.64 6.29
C ALA A 38 11.70 10.78 6.98
N GLN A 39 11.53 10.94 8.30
CA GLN A 39 12.29 11.90 9.11
C GLN A 39 13.78 11.55 9.15
N ALA A 40 14.13 10.27 9.26
CA ALA A 40 15.51 9.81 9.22
C ALA A 40 16.15 10.11 7.85
N ILE A 41 15.45 9.78 6.74
CA ILE A 41 15.91 10.10 5.38
C ILE A 41 16.11 11.62 5.20
N ALA A 42 15.17 12.45 5.67
CA ALA A 42 15.29 13.91 5.59
C ALA A 42 16.47 14.48 6.39
N ARG A 43 17.06 13.69 7.29
CA ARG A 43 18.26 14.01 8.06
C ARG A 43 19.53 13.33 7.56
N GLY A 44 19.46 12.63 6.41
CA GLY A 44 20.59 11.94 5.82
C GLY A 44 20.86 10.53 6.38
N HIS A 45 19.93 9.99 7.19
CA HIS A 45 20.06 8.63 7.71
C HIS A 45 19.31 7.65 6.79
N PHE A 46 20.04 6.95 5.94
CA PHE A 46 19.48 6.02 4.95
C PHE A 46 19.46 4.56 5.40
N ALA A 47 20.17 4.24 6.47
CA ALA A 47 20.24 2.89 7.04
C ALA A 47 20.34 2.95 8.56
N PRO A 48 19.93 1.88 9.27
CA PRO A 48 20.04 1.81 10.72
C PRO A 48 21.50 1.80 11.18
N ALA A 49 21.77 2.40 12.35
CA ALA A 49 23.10 2.41 12.96
C ALA A 49 23.57 1.00 13.39
N SER A 50 22.63 0.09 13.65
CA SER A 50 22.90 -1.29 14.06
C SER A 50 21.83 -2.25 13.56
N ARG A 51 22.22 -3.46 13.15
CA ARG A 51 21.28 -4.52 12.75
C ARG A 51 20.58 -5.18 13.92
N HIS A 52 21.03 -4.95 15.15
CA HIS A 52 20.56 -5.62 16.36
C HIS A 52 19.93 -4.68 17.39
N ALA A 53 19.86 -3.38 17.12
CA ALA A 53 19.33 -2.38 18.04
C ALA A 53 17.87 -2.04 17.71
N VAL A 54 17.08 -1.85 18.75
CA VAL A 54 15.68 -1.41 18.62
C VAL A 54 15.62 0.10 18.37
N ASP A 55 16.58 0.85 18.90
CA ASP A 55 16.67 2.30 18.77
C ASP A 55 17.76 2.66 17.78
N LEU A 56 17.38 3.07 16.57
CA LEU A 56 18.29 3.09 15.44
C LEU A 56 18.61 4.48 14.91
N TYR A 57 17.79 5.49 15.20
CA TYR A 57 17.94 6.83 14.68
C TYR A 57 17.75 7.89 15.76
N PRO A 58 18.66 8.87 15.85
CA PRO A 58 18.45 10.02 16.72
C PRO A 58 17.41 10.96 16.08
N LEU A 59 16.18 10.94 16.59
CA LEU A 59 15.11 11.81 16.15
C LEU A 59 14.62 12.69 17.30
N PRO A 60 14.12 13.91 17.00
CA PRO A 60 13.50 14.76 18.00
C PRO A 60 12.40 14.04 18.76
N SER A 61 12.39 14.13 20.08
CA SER A 61 11.49 13.36 20.96
C SER A 61 10.01 13.66 20.73
N GLY A 62 9.67 14.88 20.29
CA GLY A 62 8.30 15.27 19.97
C GLY A 62 7.69 14.44 18.84
N MET A 63 8.50 13.94 17.92
CA MET A 63 8.04 13.07 16.82
C MET A 63 7.51 11.71 17.29
N SER A 64 7.96 11.23 18.45
CA SER A 64 7.42 10.03 19.06
C SER A 64 6.32 10.36 20.06
N THR A 65 6.45 11.48 20.78
CA THR A 65 5.53 11.87 21.85
C THR A 65 4.12 12.12 21.32
N ILE A 66 3.95 12.70 20.11
CA ILE A 66 2.61 12.88 19.50
C ILE A 66 1.87 11.57 19.33
N PHE A 67 2.55 10.51 18.90
CA PHE A 67 1.92 9.20 18.71
C PHE A 67 1.57 8.54 20.06
N TRP A 68 2.36 8.80 21.10
CA TRP A 68 2.04 8.38 22.46
C TRP A 68 0.74 9.02 22.95
N VAL A 69 0.60 10.34 22.81
CA VAL A 69 -0.63 11.06 23.18
C VAL A 69 -1.84 10.56 22.40
N MET A 70 -1.65 10.30 21.08
CA MET A 70 -2.73 9.90 20.18
C MET A 70 -2.99 8.37 20.16
N ARG A 71 -2.32 7.60 21.04
CA ARG A 71 -2.40 6.14 21.00
C ARG A 71 -3.76 5.59 21.40
N ALA A 72 -4.54 6.28 22.18
CA ALA A 72 -5.89 5.91 22.60
C ALA A 72 -6.03 4.47 23.18
N GLU A 73 -4.94 3.86 23.64
CA GLU A 73 -5.01 2.57 24.32
C GLU A 73 -5.59 2.78 25.73
N GLY A 74 -6.74 2.16 25.97
CA GLY A 74 -7.41 2.20 27.25
C GLY A 74 -8.21 3.48 27.54
N HIS A 75 -8.20 4.50 26.66
CA HIS A 75 -9.08 5.66 26.78
C HIS A 75 -9.59 6.17 25.41
N ARG A 76 -10.67 6.92 25.43
CA ARG A 76 -11.21 7.59 24.25
C ARG A 76 -10.56 8.96 24.09
N LEU A 77 -10.18 9.28 22.86
CA LEU A 77 -9.59 10.58 22.52
C LEU A 77 -10.61 11.71 22.66
N SER A 78 -10.16 12.80 23.20
CA SER A 78 -10.91 14.03 23.42
C SER A 78 -10.27 15.21 22.67
N PRO A 79 -10.97 16.34 22.48
CA PRO A 79 -10.36 17.56 21.92
C PRO A 79 -9.10 17.99 22.66
N LYS A 80 -9.04 17.77 23.97
CA LYS A 80 -7.86 18.10 24.80
C LYS A 80 -6.61 17.30 24.41
N ASP A 81 -6.76 16.02 24.01
CA ASP A 81 -5.64 15.20 23.55
C ASP A 81 -5.05 15.77 22.25
N TYR A 82 -5.89 16.27 21.36
CA TYR A 82 -5.48 16.97 20.15
C TYR A 82 -4.79 18.29 20.43
N GLU A 83 -5.28 19.09 21.39
CA GLU A 83 -4.64 20.31 21.83
C GLU A 83 -3.25 20.03 22.42
N ILE A 84 -3.13 19.00 23.25
CA ILE A 84 -1.85 18.55 23.82
C ILE A 84 -0.91 18.14 22.69
N ALA A 85 -1.33 17.25 21.78
CA ALA A 85 -0.49 16.79 20.67
C ALA A 85 -0.03 17.98 19.79
N ALA A 86 -0.92 18.93 19.48
CA ALA A 86 -0.61 20.11 18.69
C ALA A 86 0.34 21.09 19.41
N SER A 87 0.42 21.05 20.73
CA SER A 87 1.31 21.91 21.52
C SER A 87 2.75 21.37 21.57
N ILE A 88 2.98 20.07 21.37
CA ILE A 88 4.27 19.40 21.53
C ILE A 88 5.31 19.97 20.55
N PRO A 89 6.46 20.49 21.02
CA PRO A 89 7.56 20.94 20.18
C PRO A 89 8.34 19.73 19.63
N HIS A 90 9.29 19.96 18.71
CA HIS A 90 10.13 18.90 18.17
C HIS A 90 10.94 18.18 19.25
N GLU A 91 11.57 18.93 20.15
CA GLU A 91 12.55 18.41 21.11
C GLU A 91 12.19 18.72 22.57
N PRO A 92 10.99 18.33 23.08
CA PRO A 92 10.64 18.63 24.48
C PRO A 92 11.56 17.90 25.48
N TYR A 93 12.16 16.77 25.09
CA TYR A 93 13.04 15.93 25.92
C TYR A 93 14.37 15.63 25.23
N GLY A 94 14.78 16.48 24.24
CA GLY A 94 15.97 16.25 23.44
C GLY A 94 15.79 15.19 22.32
N LEU A 95 16.91 14.62 21.90
CA LEU A 95 16.92 13.55 20.91
C LEU A 95 16.65 12.20 21.56
N ARG A 96 15.84 11.36 20.91
CA ARG A 96 15.65 9.96 21.29
C ARG A 96 16.08 9.06 20.16
N GLN A 97 16.64 7.91 20.53
CA GLN A 97 16.81 6.80 19.60
C GLN A 97 15.42 6.22 19.29
N THR A 98 15.11 6.03 18.03
CA THR A 98 13.81 5.53 17.59
C THR A 98 14.02 4.44 16.53
N SER A 99 13.34 3.32 16.71
CA SER A 99 13.25 2.29 15.68
C SER A 99 12.31 2.75 14.56
N THR A 100 12.75 2.62 13.32
CA THR A 100 11.95 2.94 12.15
C THR A 100 11.67 1.68 11.36
N PHE A 101 10.47 1.15 11.44
CA PHE A 101 10.10 0.20 10.40
C PHE A 101 9.21 0.89 9.40
N PRO A 102 9.24 0.42 8.18
CA PRO A 102 10.07 -0.57 7.53
C PRO A 102 11.29 0.08 6.86
N THR A 103 12.47 -0.04 7.44
CA THR A 103 13.71 0.53 6.89
C THR A 103 14.15 -0.12 5.57
N HIS A 104 13.63 -1.30 5.25
CA HIS A 104 13.97 -2.06 4.05
C HIS A 104 13.40 -1.46 2.75
N TYR A 105 12.47 -0.50 2.82
CA TYR A 105 12.02 0.22 1.63
C TYR A 105 12.99 1.31 1.24
N THR A 106 13.27 1.45 -0.06
CA THR A 106 14.23 2.48 -0.53
C THR A 106 13.71 3.89 -0.22
N PRO A 107 14.60 4.89 -0.10
CA PRO A 107 14.19 6.28 0.09
C PRO A 107 13.25 6.80 -0.98
N LEU A 108 13.24 6.20 -2.18
CA LEU A 108 12.33 6.58 -3.27
C LEU A 108 10.86 6.28 -2.97
N ALA A 109 10.58 5.29 -2.11
CA ALA A 109 9.22 5.03 -1.62
C ALA A 109 8.67 6.18 -0.76
N TYR A 110 9.54 7.06 -0.26
CA TYR A 110 9.23 8.13 0.67
C TYR A 110 9.43 9.53 0.09
N ILE A 111 9.53 9.69 -1.24
CA ILE A 111 9.74 11.01 -1.86
C ILE A 111 8.73 12.06 -1.37
N PRO A 112 7.40 11.82 -1.39
CA PRO A 112 6.43 12.83 -0.95
C PRO A 112 6.60 13.17 0.54
N GLN A 113 6.77 12.15 1.36
CA GLN A 113 6.90 12.29 2.82
C GLN A 113 8.20 13.00 3.21
N THR A 114 9.32 12.64 2.56
CA THR A 114 10.63 13.26 2.80
C THR A 114 10.61 14.74 2.38
N ALA A 115 9.94 15.07 1.27
CA ALA A 115 9.77 16.46 0.87
C ALA A 115 9.01 17.27 1.92
N VAL A 116 7.95 16.71 2.49
CA VAL A 116 7.20 17.34 3.59
C VAL A 116 8.08 17.51 4.83
N ALA A 117 8.84 16.47 5.20
CA ALA A 117 9.74 16.52 6.36
C ALA A 117 10.80 17.64 6.24
N LEU A 118 11.36 17.82 5.03
CA LEU A 118 12.29 18.91 4.74
C LEU A 118 11.64 20.29 4.84
N LEU A 119 10.45 20.43 4.24
CA LEU A 119 9.68 21.70 4.28
C LEU A 119 9.23 22.04 5.70
N ALA A 120 8.69 21.08 6.43
CA ALA A 120 8.23 21.27 7.81
C ALA A 120 9.39 21.68 8.74
N ARG A 121 10.56 21.04 8.56
CA ARG A 121 11.78 21.41 9.28
C ARG A 121 12.23 22.82 8.96
N ALA A 122 12.24 23.22 7.67
CA ALA A 122 12.61 24.58 7.27
C ALA A 122 11.64 25.64 7.80
N ALA A 123 10.35 25.30 7.92
CA ALA A 123 9.31 26.19 8.45
C ALA A 123 9.18 26.17 9.98
N GLY A 124 9.95 25.34 10.71
CA GLY A 124 9.80 25.17 12.15
C GLY A 124 8.43 24.61 12.58
N MET A 125 7.81 23.83 11.71
CA MET A 125 6.47 23.26 11.91
C MET A 125 6.51 22.19 13.01
N LYS A 126 5.56 22.22 13.94
CA LYS A 126 5.45 21.21 15.00
C LYS A 126 5.08 19.82 14.41
N PRO A 127 5.54 18.70 15.03
CA PRO A 127 5.35 17.35 14.50
C PRO A 127 3.90 16.98 14.20
N PHE A 128 2.96 17.42 15.04
CA PHE A 128 1.53 17.16 14.84
C PHE A 128 1.01 17.72 13.50
N HIS A 129 1.32 18.98 13.20
CA HIS A 129 0.90 19.62 11.95
C HIS A 129 1.63 19.02 10.73
N GLU A 130 2.87 18.60 10.93
CA GLU A 130 3.66 17.92 9.92
C GLU A 130 3.01 16.60 9.51
N VAL A 131 2.50 15.79 10.46
CA VAL A 131 1.79 14.55 10.15
C VAL A 131 0.59 14.81 9.23
N TYR A 132 -0.24 15.82 9.54
CA TYR A 132 -1.40 16.15 8.70
C TYR A 132 -1.01 16.68 7.32
N LEU A 133 0.03 17.51 7.24
CA LEU A 133 0.54 17.98 5.95
C LEU A 133 1.02 16.81 5.08
N GLY A 134 1.75 15.86 5.67
CA GLY A 134 2.23 14.68 4.96
C GLY A 134 1.10 13.75 4.50
N ARG A 135 0.08 13.55 5.32
CA ARG A 135 -1.14 12.83 4.93
C ARG A 135 -1.81 13.46 3.72
N ILE A 136 -1.93 14.80 3.69
CA ILE A 136 -2.50 15.54 2.54
C ILE A 136 -1.64 15.35 1.30
N VAL A 137 -0.32 15.53 1.40
CA VAL A 137 0.59 15.41 0.26
C VAL A 137 0.60 13.97 -0.28
N ASN A 138 0.59 12.98 0.60
CA ASN A 138 0.47 11.57 0.21
C ASN A 138 -0.84 11.28 -0.52
N LEU A 139 -1.97 11.74 0.01
CA LEU A 139 -3.28 11.62 -0.62
C LEU A 139 -3.28 12.23 -2.01
N LEU A 140 -2.81 13.46 -2.16
CA LEU A 140 -2.77 14.15 -3.45
C LEU A 140 -1.84 13.46 -4.45
N THR A 141 -0.69 12.95 -4.00
CA THR A 141 0.24 12.18 -4.83
C THR A 141 -0.43 10.90 -5.35
N ALA A 142 -1.05 10.13 -4.46
CA ALA A 142 -1.71 8.89 -4.84
C ALA A 142 -2.93 9.13 -5.76
N LEU A 143 -3.76 10.14 -5.48
CA LEU A 143 -4.88 10.52 -6.35
C LEU A 143 -4.41 11.01 -7.71
N GLY A 144 -3.29 11.71 -7.80
CA GLY A 144 -2.66 12.09 -9.06
C GLY A 144 -2.27 10.87 -9.90
N LEU A 145 -1.64 9.87 -9.28
CA LEU A 145 -1.28 8.60 -9.93
C LEU A 145 -2.53 7.80 -10.36
N ILE A 146 -3.57 7.75 -9.53
CA ILE A 146 -4.85 7.11 -9.85
C ILE A 146 -5.53 7.84 -11.03
N ALA A 147 -5.48 9.17 -11.06
CA ALA A 147 -5.99 9.94 -12.20
C ALA A 147 -5.28 9.60 -13.51
N LEU A 148 -3.95 9.45 -13.45
CA LEU A 148 -3.15 9.00 -14.59
C LEU A 148 -3.51 7.56 -14.98
N ALA A 149 -3.71 6.65 -14.01
CA ALA A 149 -4.14 5.27 -14.27
C ALA A 149 -5.49 5.20 -14.98
N MET A 150 -6.49 5.96 -14.51
CA MET A 150 -7.81 6.02 -15.16
C MET A 150 -7.76 6.61 -16.57
N ARG A 151 -6.82 7.54 -16.84
CA ARG A 151 -6.59 8.09 -18.19
C ARG A 151 -5.84 7.13 -19.10
N ALA A 152 -4.88 6.37 -18.53
CA ALA A 152 -4.09 5.39 -19.27
C ALA A 152 -4.90 4.18 -19.70
N ALA A 153 -5.90 3.77 -18.89
CA ALA A 153 -6.76 2.62 -19.18
C ALA A 153 -8.25 3.00 -19.07
N PRO A 154 -8.79 3.81 -19.99
CA PRO A 154 -10.19 4.28 -19.92
C PRO A 154 -11.20 3.14 -19.98
N ARG A 155 -10.90 2.05 -20.68
CA ARG A 155 -11.76 0.85 -20.75
C ARG A 155 -11.84 0.08 -19.42
N TYR A 156 -10.80 0.15 -18.59
CA TYR A 156 -10.72 -0.46 -17.27
C TYR A 156 -10.90 0.54 -16.13
N SER A 157 -11.28 1.79 -16.45
CA SER A 157 -11.38 2.87 -15.45
C SER A 157 -12.36 2.56 -14.32
N THR A 158 -13.41 1.75 -14.56
CA THR A 158 -14.34 1.30 -13.50
C THR A 158 -13.66 0.36 -12.51
N LEU A 159 -12.77 -0.53 -12.94
CA LEU A 159 -11.99 -1.41 -12.04
C LEU A 159 -11.02 -0.59 -11.18
N ILE A 160 -10.34 0.37 -11.82
CA ILE A 160 -9.42 1.27 -11.12
C ILE A 160 -10.20 2.10 -10.09
N LEU A 161 -11.37 2.62 -10.47
CA LEU A 161 -12.22 3.38 -9.57
C LEU A 161 -12.75 2.52 -8.41
N ALA A 162 -13.19 1.29 -8.67
CA ALA A 162 -13.66 0.38 -7.63
C ALA A 162 -12.56 0.08 -6.61
N THR A 163 -11.32 -0.13 -7.07
CA THR A 163 -10.16 -0.30 -6.18
C THR A 163 -9.83 0.99 -5.41
N ALA A 164 -9.86 2.14 -6.08
CA ALA A 164 -9.50 3.43 -5.49
C ALA A 164 -10.50 3.89 -4.41
N LEU A 165 -11.78 3.54 -4.54
CA LEU A 165 -12.84 3.94 -3.60
C LEU A 165 -13.07 2.95 -2.46
N LEU A 166 -12.35 1.80 -2.43
CA LEU A 166 -12.42 0.90 -1.27
C LEU A 166 -12.07 1.63 0.02
N PRO A 167 -12.79 1.35 1.11
CA PRO A 167 -12.51 1.98 2.40
C PRO A 167 -11.05 1.84 2.85
N MET A 168 -10.44 0.65 2.70
CA MET A 168 -9.03 0.43 3.03
C MET A 168 -8.10 1.23 2.12
N THR A 169 -8.39 1.31 0.82
CA THR A 169 -7.57 2.14 -0.10
C THR A 169 -7.58 3.59 0.38
N LEU A 170 -8.76 4.19 0.59
CA LEU A 170 -8.87 5.60 0.99
C LEU A 170 -8.24 5.87 2.36
N TYR A 171 -8.33 4.91 3.28
CA TYR A 171 -7.69 4.99 4.59
C TYR A 171 -6.15 5.01 4.48
N GLU A 172 -5.57 4.14 3.64
CA GLU A 172 -4.13 4.12 3.37
C GLU A 172 -3.67 5.38 2.64
N LEU A 173 -4.44 5.87 1.64
CA LEU A 173 -4.09 7.10 0.92
C LEU A 173 -4.06 8.33 1.84
N ALA A 174 -4.87 8.33 2.90
CA ALA A 174 -4.99 9.40 3.90
C ALA A 174 -3.99 9.27 5.06
N SER A 175 -2.90 8.53 4.87
CA SER A 175 -1.89 8.25 5.91
C SER A 175 -0.49 8.72 5.50
N TRP A 176 0.45 8.68 6.44
CA TRP A 176 1.88 8.90 6.16
C TRP A 176 2.57 7.66 5.55
N SER A 177 1.84 6.59 5.23
CA SER A 177 2.41 5.33 4.77
C SER A 177 3.07 5.44 3.37
N ALA A 178 4.14 4.69 3.15
CA ALA A 178 4.69 4.44 1.83
C ALA A 178 3.74 3.59 0.95
N ASP A 179 2.68 3.01 1.54
CA ASP A 179 1.67 2.26 0.80
C ASP A 179 0.83 3.17 -0.11
N ALA A 180 0.57 4.42 0.30
CA ALA A 180 -0.21 5.36 -0.50
C ALA A 180 0.38 5.60 -1.92
N PRO A 181 1.64 6.05 -2.09
CA PRO A 181 2.24 6.16 -3.42
C PRO A 181 2.40 4.80 -4.11
N ALA A 182 2.68 3.71 -3.36
CA ALA A 182 2.81 2.38 -3.95
C ALA A 182 1.48 1.86 -4.52
N ILE A 183 0.34 2.11 -3.88
CA ILE A 183 -1.00 1.82 -4.43
C ILE A 183 -1.20 2.61 -5.72
N GLY A 184 -0.95 3.92 -5.72
CA GLY A 184 -1.08 4.75 -6.90
C GLY A 184 -0.21 4.29 -8.08
N LEU A 185 1.07 3.98 -7.81
CA LEU A 185 2.01 3.43 -8.81
C LEU A 185 1.56 2.05 -9.31
N GLY A 186 1.10 1.18 -8.42
CA GLY A 186 0.59 -0.14 -8.77
C GLY A 186 -0.63 -0.06 -9.69
N LEU A 187 -1.61 0.79 -9.38
CA LEU A 187 -2.78 1.02 -10.23
C LEU A 187 -2.40 1.60 -11.59
N LEU A 188 -1.44 2.54 -11.65
CA LEU A 188 -0.94 3.09 -12.91
C LEU A 188 -0.19 2.03 -13.73
N PHE A 189 0.62 1.20 -13.10
CA PHE A 189 1.32 0.12 -13.78
C PHE A 189 0.35 -0.95 -14.30
N CYS A 190 -0.64 -1.34 -13.49
CA CYS A 190 -1.73 -2.21 -13.95
C CYS A 190 -2.47 -1.62 -15.16
N ALA A 191 -2.75 -0.31 -15.15
CA ALA A 191 -3.39 0.36 -16.27
C ALA A 191 -2.58 0.24 -17.56
N PHE A 192 -1.27 0.50 -17.52
CA PHE A 192 -0.39 0.32 -18.67
C PHE A 192 -0.32 -1.13 -19.18
N MET A 193 -0.42 -2.10 -18.27
CA MET A 193 -0.37 -3.52 -18.66
C MET A 193 -1.72 -4.03 -19.17
N LEU A 194 -2.83 -3.52 -18.67
CA LEU A 194 -4.17 -3.89 -19.13
C LEU A 194 -4.52 -3.24 -20.47
N GLU A 195 -4.15 -1.97 -20.65
CA GLU A 195 -4.37 -1.18 -21.86
C GLU A 195 -3.05 -0.53 -22.29
N PRO A 196 -2.15 -1.28 -22.96
CA PRO A 196 -0.83 -0.80 -23.33
C PRO A 196 -0.91 0.43 -24.22
N PRO A 197 -0.16 1.51 -23.88
CA PRO A 197 -0.18 2.74 -24.66
C PRO A 197 0.59 2.61 -25.98
N GLU A 198 0.36 3.56 -26.86
CA GLU A 198 1.19 3.79 -28.05
C GLU A 198 2.66 4.00 -27.64
N PRO A 199 3.65 3.37 -28.33
CA PRO A 199 5.06 3.38 -27.91
C PRO A 199 5.78 4.69 -28.30
N THR A 200 5.22 5.82 -27.90
CA THR A 200 5.90 7.13 -28.03
C THR A 200 7.02 7.24 -26.98
N PRO A 201 8.07 8.05 -27.22
CA PRO A 201 9.15 8.24 -26.25
C PRO A 201 8.64 8.66 -24.86
N ARG A 202 7.61 9.52 -24.79
CA ARG A 202 6.99 9.94 -23.53
C ARG A 202 6.31 8.77 -22.80
N MET A 203 5.57 7.94 -23.53
CA MET A 203 4.88 6.79 -22.94
C MET A 203 5.86 5.70 -22.49
N MET A 204 6.91 5.46 -23.27
CA MET A 204 7.99 4.55 -22.90
C MET A 204 8.67 5.03 -21.59
N ALA A 205 8.99 6.31 -21.48
CA ALA A 205 9.56 6.91 -20.28
C ALA A 205 8.59 6.81 -19.08
N ALA A 206 7.28 7.06 -19.28
CA ALA A 206 6.27 6.95 -18.24
C ALA A 206 6.12 5.49 -17.73
N VAL A 207 6.08 4.51 -18.64
CA VAL A 207 6.03 3.08 -18.28
C VAL A 207 7.29 2.67 -17.53
N ALA A 208 8.48 3.05 -18.06
CA ALA A 208 9.76 2.72 -17.42
C ALA A 208 9.89 3.37 -16.04
N ALA A 209 9.54 4.64 -15.91
CA ALA A 209 9.56 5.34 -14.62
C ALA A 209 8.60 4.71 -13.61
N THR A 210 7.37 4.37 -14.02
CA THR A 210 6.40 3.72 -13.13
C THR A 210 6.88 2.34 -12.70
N ALA A 211 7.40 1.52 -13.62
CA ALA A 211 7.94 0.20 -13.33
C ALA A 211 9.15 0.28 -12.38
N LEU A 212 10.06 1.21 -12.63
CA LEU A 212 11.25 1.44 -11.80
C LEU A 212 10.87 1.90 -10.40
N LEU A 213 10.03 2.94 -10.28
CA LEU A 213 9.60 3.47 -8.98
C LEU A 213 8.83 2.42 -8.16
N LEU A 214 7.94 1.65 -8.81
CA LEU A 214 7.21 0.57 -8.13
C LEU A 214 8.16 -0.53 -7.65
N SER A 215 9.13 -0.95 -8.48
CA SER A 215 10.11 -1.97 -8.12
C SER A 215 11.04 -1.51 -6.99
N LEU A 216 11.40 -0.24 -6.97
CA LEU A 216 12.22 0.37 -5.92
C LEU A 216 11.44 0.58 -4.62
N SER A 217 10.14 0.89 -4.72
CA SER A 217 9.28 1.10 -3.54
C SER A 217 8.82 -0.21 -2.91
N LYS A 218 8.29 -1.12 -3.73
CA LYS A 218 7.73 -2.41 -3.28
C LYS A 218 8.01 -3.48 -4.34
N PRO A 219 9.15 -4.16 -4.27
CA PRO A 219 9.59 -5.12 -5.30
C PRO A 219 8.61 -6.28 -5.51
N ALA A 220 7.77 -6.64 -4.55
CA ALA A 220 6.80 -7.74 -4.67
C ALA A 220 5.88 -7.64 -5.90
N TYR A 221 5.63 -6.42 -6.42
CA TYR A 221 4.73 -6.19 -7.57
C TYR A 221 5.42 -6.29 -8.95
N PHE A 222 6.68 -6.65 -8.99
CA PHE A 222 7.45 -6.71 -10.24
C PHE A 222 6.87 -7.66 -11.29
N LEU A 223 6.20 -8.73 -10.84
CA LEU A 223 5.63 -9.75 -11.72
C LEU A 223 4.57 -9.18 -12.68
N VAL A 224 3.95 -8.05 -12.33
CA VAL A 224 3.00 -7.35 -13.21
C VAL A 224 3.63 -6.99 -14.55
N ALA A 225 4.94 -6.69 -14.59
CA ALA A 225 5.66 -6.41 -15.83
C ALA A 225 5.62 -7.58 -16.85
N LEU A 226 5.51 -8.82 -16.36
CA LEU A 226 5.44 -10.00 -17.22
C LEU A 226 4.18 -10.04 -18.09
N LEU A 227 3.10 -9.34 -17.70
CA LEU A 227 1.91 -9.22 -18.53
C LEU A 227 2.20 -8.53 -19.87
N ALA A 228 3.26 -7.69 -19.93
CA ALA A 228 3.72 -7.06 -21.16
C ALA A 228 4.26 -8.02 -22.21
N LEU A 229 4.63 -9.25 -21.84
CA LEU A 229 5.05 -10.29 -22.78
C LEU A 229 3.91 -10.83 -23.66
N PHE A 230 2.67 -10.54 -23.28
CA PHE A 230 1.48 -11.02 -23.97
C PHE A 230 0.86 -9.91 -24.81
N ARG A 231 0.50 -10.24 -26.07
CA ARG A 231 -0.14 -9.28 -26.98
C ARG A 231 -1.48 -8.78 -26.40
N PRO A 232 -1.89 -7.53 -26.67
CA PRO A 232 -1.40 -6.65 -27.75
C PRO A 232 -0.27 -5.67 -27.34
N THR A 233 0.56 -5.97 -26.35
CA THR A 233 1.58 -5.02 -25.88
C THR A 233 2.66 -4.78 -26.95
N PRO A 234 2.93 -3.53 -27.34
CA PRO A 234 4.00 -3.19 -28.28
C PRO A 234 5.37 -3.59 -27.69
N ARG A 235 6.27 -4.16 -28.54
CA ARG A 235 7.60 -4.62 -28.09
C ARG A 235 8.40 -3.56 -27.35
N ARG A 236 8.33 -2.29 -27.76
CA ARG A 236 9.04 -1.18 -27.09
C ARG A 236 8.51 -0.93 -25.66
N ILE A 237 7.20 -1.03 -25.46
CA ILE A 237 6.59 -0.94 -24.11
C ILE A 237 7.01 -2.14 -23.25
N THR A 238 7.02 -3.34 -23.83
CA THR A 238 7.51 -4.55 -23.14
C THR A 238 8.95 -4.38 -22.69
N VAL A 239 9.84 -3.91 -23.57
CA VAL A 239 11.26 -3.67 -23.22
C VAL A 239 11.36 -2.60 -22.14
N ALA A 240 10.62 -1.49 -22.24
CA ALA A 240 10.65 -0.42 -21.24
C ALA A 240 10.20 -0.93 -19.85
N ALA A 241 9.10 -1.68 -19.79
CA ALA A 241 8.59 -2.22 -18.52
C ALA A 241 9.56 -3.24 -17.90
N ILE A 242 10.00 -4.23 -18.68
CA ILE A 242 10.85 -5.32 -18.16
C ILE A 242 12.24 -4.82 -17.81
N ALA A 243 12.87 -3.98 -18.66
CA ALA A 243 14.20 -3.46 -18.38
C ALA A 243 14.21 -2.59 -17.12
N ALA A 244 13.24 -1.69 -16.96
CA ALA A 244 13.12 -0.85 -15.77
C ALA A 244 12.92 -1.69 -14.50
N THR A 245 12.07 -2.72 -14.57
CA THR A 245 11.85 -3.67 -13.48
C THR A 245 13.12 -4.46 -13.14
N ALA A 246 13.82 -4.98 -14.17
CA ALA A 246 15.05 -5.74 -14.00
C ALA A 246 16.20 -4.89 -13.40
N ILE A 247 16.17 -3.59 -13.59
CA ILE A 247 17.10 -2.64 -12.93
C ILE A 247 16.65 -2.37 -11.49
N GLY A 248 15.36 -2.11 -11.27
CA GLY A 248 14.84 -1.70 -9.97
C GLY A 248 14.92 -2.79 -8.90
N ILE A 249 14.63 -4.05 -9.25
CA ILE A 249 14.61 -5.15 -8.27
C ILE A 249 15.95 -5.37 -7.59
N PRO A 250 17.08 -5.56 -8.31
CA PRO A 250 18.38 -5.78 -7.68
C PRO A 250 18.77 -4.61 -6.77
N ILE A 251 18.48 -3.37 -7.17
CA ILE A 251 18.74 -2.18 -6.36
C ILE A 251 17.90 -2.21 -5.09
N ALA A 252 16.60 -2.51 -5.19
CA ALA A 252 15.71 -2.60 -4.03
C ALA A 252 16.14 -3.71 -3.07
N MET A 253 16.52 -4.88 -3.59
CA MET A 253 17.00 -6.01 -2.80
C MET A 253 18.34 -5.73 -2.13
N ALA A 254 19.27 -5.09 -2.85
CA ALA A 254 20.55 -4.68 -2.28
C ALA A 254 20.35 -3.65 -1.14
N TYR A 255 19.47 -2.69 -1.35
CA TYR A 255 19.12 -1.72 -0.31
C TYR A 255 18.41 -2.39 0.88
N ALA A 256 17.43 -3.27 0.63
CA ALA A 256 16.73 -3.99 1.69
C ALA A 256 17.70 -4.81 2.56
N ASN A 257 18.70 -5.46 1.95
CA ASN A 257 19.74 -6.18 2.69
C ASN A 257 20.66 -5.23 3.46
N TYR A 258 21.04 -4.09 2.85
CA TYR A 258 21.87 -3.06 3.51
C TYR A 258 21.15 -2.44 4.72
N ALA A 259 19.86 -2.11 4.57
CA ALA A 259 19.06 -1.44 5.58
C ALA A 259 18.31 -2.42 6.52
N TRP A 260 18.53 -3.74 6.34
CA TRP A 260 17.82 -4.73 7.15
C TRP A 260 18.28 -4.74 8.60
N TYR A 261 17.34 -4.88 9.50
CA TYR A 261 17.56 -5.17 10.91
C TYR A 261 16.38 -5.99 11.47
N ASN A 262 16.58 -6.67 12.60
CA ASN A 262 15.49 -7.36 13.29
C ASN A 262 14.57 -6.33 13.98
N ALA A 263 13.40 -6.10 13.39
CA ALA A 263 12.41 -5.15 13.89
C ALA A 263 11.49 -5.72 15.00
N ARG A 264 11.66 -7.00 15.38
CA ARG A 264 10.80 -7.68 16.37
C ARG A 264 11.58 -7.99 17.64
N PRO A 265 11.60 -7.10 18.66
CA PRO A 265 12.27 -7.35 19.92
C PRO A 265 11.74 -8.62 20.59
N GLY A 266 12.64 -9.45 21.10
CA GLY A 266 12.30 -10.71 21.75
C GLY A 266 12.05 -11.90 20.82
N PHE A 267 12.10 -11.70 19.50
CA PHE A 267 11.97 -12.75 18.49
C PHE A 267 13.20 -12.83 17.61
N VAL A 268 13.58 -14.02 17.20
CA VAL A 268 14.68 -14.22 16.24
C VAL A 268 14.08 -14.21 14.82
N VAL A 269 14.29 -13.12 14.09
CA VAL A 269 13.98 -12.98 12.66
C VAL A 269 15.31 -12.90 11.93
N ASP A 270 15.59 -13.89 11.10
CA ASP A 270 16.81 -14.01 10.31
C ASP A 270 16.46 -14.58 8.93
N PRO A 271 16.46 -13.75 7.85
CA PRO A 271 16.09 -14.18 6.51
C PRO A 271 16.92 -15.34 5.98
N ASP A 272 18.23 -15.37 6.29
CA ASP A 272 19.12 -16.41 5.80
C ASP A 272 18.87 -17.74 6.53
N ALA A 273 18.64 -17.70 7.84
CA ALA A 273 18.25 -18.86 8.61
C ALA A 273 16.88 -19.39 8.15
N GLN A 274 15.93 -18.50 7.91
CA GLN A 274 14.60 -18.85 7.42
C GLN A 274 14.66 -19.52 6.03
N LEU A 275 15.50 -18.98 5.13
CA LEU A 275 15.71 -19.59 3.81
C LEU A 275 16.31 -20.99 3.92
N ARG A 276 17.27 -21.19 4.82
CA ARG A 276 17.83 -22.54 5.10
C ARG A 276 16.75 -23.51 5.59
N CYS A 277 15.81 -23.07 6.44
CA CYS A 277 14.67 -23.90 6.86
C CYS A 277 13.78 -24.29 5.68
N ILE A 278 13.48 -23.36 4.77
CA ILE A 278 12.65 -23.63 3.57
C ILE A 278 13.33 -24.67 2.68
N VAL A 279 14.65 -24.50 2.43
CA VAL A 279 15.42 -25.39 1.56
C VAL A 279 15.58 -26.78 2.18
N ALA A 280 15.78 -26.87 3.50
CA ALA A 280 15.92 -28.13 4.22
C ALA A 280 14.58 -28.92 4.25
N GLU A 281 13.45 -28.23 4.39
CA GLU A 281 12.14 -28.85 4.53
C GLU A 281 11.07 -28.19 3.63
N PRO A 282 11.17 -28.33 2.28
CA PRO A 282 10.27 -27.62 1.35
C PRO A 282 8.80 -28.05 1.48
N LEU A 283 8.53 -29.31 1.81
CA LEU A 283 7.17 -29.80 2.03
C LEU A 283 6.54 -29.22 3.32
N ARG A 284 7.35 -29.00 4.36
CA ARG A 284 6.90 -28.30 5.55
C ARG A 284 6.50 -26.85 5.21
N PHE A 285 7.32 -26.16 4.43
CA PHE A 285 6.99 -24.81 3.99
C PHE A 285 5.72 -24.76 3.13
N ALA A 286 5.55 -25.73 2.22
CA ALA A 286 4.29 -25.85 1.45
C ALA A 286 3.07 -26.02 2.37
N LYS A 287 3.20 -26.81 3.45
CA LYS A 287 2.14 -26.96 4.47
C LYS A 287 1.89 -25.64 5.23
N VAL A 288 2.94 -24.88 5.56
CA VAL A 288 2.80 -23.54 6.20
C VAL A 288 1.99 -22.62 5.30
N LEU A 289 2.32 -22.53 3.99
CA LEU A 289 1.58 -21.72 3.02
C LEU A 289 0.12 -22.15 2.88
N TRP A 290 -0.15 -23.44 2.84
CA TRP A 290 -1.51 -23.97 2.75
C TRP A 290 -2.32 -23.64 4.02
N ASN A 291 -1.74 -23.81 5.20
CA ASN A 291 -2.37 -23.50 6.46
C ASN A 291 -2.67 -22.00 6.58
N ASP A 292 -1.71 -21.15 6.15
CA ASP A 292 -1.90 -19.71 6.13
C ASP A 292 -3.09 -19.32 5.23
N LEU A 293 -3.10 -19.80 3.99
CA LEU A 293 -4.19 -19.52 3.06
C LEU A 293 -5.54 -20.02 3.60
N ARG A 294 -5.59 -21.24 4.13
CA ARG A 294 -6.82 -21.82 4.66
C ARG A 294 -7.39 -21.04 5.85
N ASN A 295 -6.52 -20.58 6.73
CA ASN A 295 -6.94 -19.95 7.97
C ASN A 295 -7.12 -18.44 7.85
N ASN A 296 -6.39 -17.78 6.93
CA ASN A 296 -6.32 -16.32 6.85
C ASN A 296 -6.97 -15.72 5.60
N ALA A 297 -7.40 -16.52 4.60
CA ALA A 297 -7.98 -15.98 3.36
C ALA A 297 -9.17 -15.03 3.61
N ALA A 298 -10.05 -15.36 4.57
CA ALA A 298 -11.17 -14.51 4.94
C ALA A 298 -10.70 -13.20 5.58
N ASN A 299 -9.70 -13.26 6.46
CA ASN A 299 -9.07 -12.08 7.08
C ASN A 299 -8.45 -11.18 6.01
N TYR A 300 -7.70 -11.73 5.05
CA TYR A 300 -7.12 -10.97 3.93
C TYR A 300 -8.20 -10.27 3.10
N GLY A 301 -9.35 -10.91 2.90
CA GLY A 301 -10.51 -10.29 2.24
C GLY A 301 -11.09 -9.11 3.03
N GLU A 302 -11.27 -9.28 4.34
CA GLU A 302 -11.74 -8.21 5.23
C GLU A 302 -10.74 -7.04 5.27
N GLU A 303 -9.44 -7.31 5.37
CA GLU A 303 -8.37 -6.32 5.39
C GLU A 303 -8.19 -5.60 4.05
N LEU A 304 -8.42 -6.28 2.94
CA LEU A 304 -8.42 -5.69 1.61
C LEU A 304 -9.51 -4.61 1.46
N ILE A 305 -10.68 -4.86 2.05
CA ILE A 305 -11.87 -4.01 1.91
C ILE A 305 -11.89 -2.91 2.97
N GLY A 306 -11.70 -3.27 4.26
CA GLY A 306 -11.77 -2.30 5.33
C GLY A 306 -11.66 -2.92 6.72
N ARG A 307 -10.45 -3.04 7.22
CA ARG A 307 -10.11 -3.36 8.60
C ARG A 307 -9.07 -2.35 9.06
N PHE A 308 -9.53 -1.35 9.77
CA PHE A 308 -8.76 -0.14 10.09
C PHE A 308 -8.00 -0.26 11.41
N GLY A 309 -7.39 0.84 11.83
CA GLY A 309 -6.57 0.86 13.04
C GLY A 309 -5.32 0.01 12.86
N TRP A 310 -4.88 -0.61 13.92
CA TRP A 310 -3.86 -1.67 13.86
C TRP A 310 -4.50 -3.03 13.54
N LEU A 311 -5.44 -3.04 12.58
CA LEU A 311 -6.31 -4.18 12.20
C LEU A 311 -7.29 -4.57 13.31
N ASP A 312 -7.66 -3.61 14.15
CA ASP A 312 -8.52 -3.77 15.34
C ASP A 312 -9.90 -3.11 15.18
N VAL A 313 -10.11 -2.34 14.10
CA VAL A 313 -11.39 -1.66 13.81
C VAL A 313 -12.06 -2.28 12.59
N TYR A 314 -13.19 -2.92 12.79
CA TYR A 314 -13.86 -3.74 11.78
C TYR A 314 -15.03 -3.03 11.12
N LEU A 315 -15.16 -3.17 9.81
CA LEU A 315 -16.42 -2.92 9.11
C LEU A 315 -17.46 -4.01 9.44
N PRO A 316 -18.76 -3.69 9.42
CA PRO A 316 -19.80 -4.70 9.47
C PRO A 316 -19.63 -5.73 8.35
N LYS A 317 -19.75 -7.02 8.64
CA LYS A 317 -19.56 -8.11 7.66
C LYS A 317 -20.46 -7.97 6.43
N ALA A 318 -21.68 -7.41 6.60
CA ALA A 318 -22.59 -7.13 5.49
C ALA A 318 -22.01 -6.11 4.50
N ILE A 319 -21.29 -5.09 4.99
CA ILE A 319 -20.62 -4.07 4.16
C ILE A 319 -19.42 -4.67 3.45
N VAL A 320 -18.61 -5.49 4.15
CA VAL A 320 -17.51 -6.26 3.54
C VAL A 320 -18.04 -7.15 2.42
N GLY A 321 -19.16 -7.88 2.67
CA GLY A 321 -19.81 -8.70 1.66
C GLY A 321 -20.32 -7.91 0.46
N LEU A 322 -20.93 -6.74 0.69
CA LEU A 322 -21.43 -5.85 -0.36
C LEU A 322 -20.29 -5.35 -1.26
N GLU A 323 -19.17 -4.88 -0.68
CA GLU A 323 -17.99 -4.45 -1.44
C GLU A 323 -17.34 -5.61 -2.19
N GLY A 324 -17.23 -6.79 -1.57
CA GLY A 324 -16.72 -7.99 -2.22
C GLY A 324 -17.55 -8.39 -3.44
N LEU A 325 -18.90 -8.37 -3.32
CA LEU A 325 -19.81 -8.62 -4.43
C LEU A 325 -19.70 -7.56 -5.52
N LEU A 326 -19.54 -6.29 -5.16
CA LEU A 326 -19.31 -5.21 -6.11
C LEU A 326 -18.00 -5.42 -6.89
N LEU A 327 -16.91 -5.76 -6.21
CA LEU A 327 -15.61 -6.04 -6.86
C LEU A 327 -15.72 -7.20 -7.86
N VAL A 328 -16.34 -8.31 -7.44
CA VAL A 328 -16.57 -9.47 -8.33
C VAL A 328 -17.44 -9.05 -9.52
N ALA A 329 -18.51 -8.32 -9.28
CA ALA A 329 -19.42 -7.81 -10.32
C ALA A 329 -18.67 -6.87 -11.31
N CYS A 330 -17.84 -5.97 -10.81
CA CYS A 330 -16.96 -5.13 -11.64
C CYS A 330 -16.01 -5.98 -12.48
N GLY A 331 -15.40 -6.99 -11.89
CA GLY A 331 -14.51 -7.92 -12.59
C GLY A 331 -15.23 -8.67 -13.71
N LEU A 332 -16.35 -9.33 -13.40
CA LEU A 332 -17.14 -10.10 -14.36
C LEU A 332 -17.62 -9.24 -15.55
N THR A 333 -17.90 -7.96 -15.31
CA THR A 333 -18.44 -7.03 -16.32
C THR A 333 -17.38 -6.13 -16.93
N ALA A 334 -16.10 -6.34 -16.61
CA ALA A 334 -14.99 -5.58 -17.19
C ALA A 334 -14.91 -5.81 -18.71
N ALA A 335 -14.67 -4.75 -19.46
CA ALA A 335 -14.56 -4.81 -20.90
C ALA A 335 -13.45 -3.87 -21.42
N PRO A 336 -12.63 -4.34 -22.35
CA PRO A 336 -12.70 -5.64 -23.01
C PRO A 336 -12.24 -6.80 -22.10
N ALA A 337 -12.80 -7.99 -22.31
CA ALA A 337 -12.28 -9.18 -21.64
C ALA A 337 -10.87 -9.51 -22.18
N LEU A 338 -10.02 -10.01 -21.31
CA LEU A 338 -8.71 -10.51 -21.71
C LEU A 338 -8.88 -11.78 -22.56
N ASP A 339 -8.07 -11.94 -23.61
CA ASP A 339 -7.97 -13.22 -24.31
C ASP A 339 -7.46 -14.32 -23.39
N ALA A 340 -7.61 -15.59 -23.77
CA ALA A 340 -7.30 -16.73 -22.92
C ALA A 340 -5.84 -16.72 -22.41
N ARG A 341 -4.87 -16.35 -23.27
CA ARG A 341 -3.45 -16.33 -22.90
C ARG A 341 -3.16 -15.24 -21.87
N ARG A 342 -3.66 -14.02 -22.10
CA ARG A 342 -3.50 -12.90 -21.15
C ARG A 342 -4.24 -13.16 -19.85
N ARG A 343 -5.41 -13.79 -19.91
CA ARG A 343 -6.17 -14.19 -18.70
C ARG A 343 -5.38 -15.18 -17.87
N MET A 344 -4.85 -16.23 -18.46
CA MET A 344 -4.02 -17.22 -17.76
C MET A 344 -2.76 -16.58 -17.20
N ALA A 345 -2.10 -15.70 -17.97
CA ALA A 345 -0.96 -14.94 -17.49
C ALA A 345 -1.32 -14.03 -16.31
N ALA A 346 -2.44 -13.32 -16.37
CA ALA A 346 -2.92 -12.47 -15.29
C ALA A 346 -3.19 -13.28 -14.01
N ILE A 347 -3.87 -14.42 -14.12
CA ILE A 347 -4.10 -15.32 -12.98
C ILE A 347 -2.77 -15.79 -12.39
N ALA A 348 -1.86 -16.31 -13.24
CA ALA A 348 -0.55 -16.78 -12.79
C ALA A 348 0.27 -15.68 -12.10
N ILE A 349 0.25 -14.45 -12.63
CA ILE A 349 0.93 -13.28 -12.05
C ILE A 349 0.32 -12.92 -10.70
N VAL A 350 -1.00 -12.87 -10.58
CA VAL A 350 -1.69 -12.56 -9.31
C VAL A 350 -1.36 -13.61 -8.26
N VAL A 351 -1.47 -14.89 -8.61
CA VAL A 351 -1.13 -16.01 -7.71
C VAL A 351 0.34 -15.96 -7.29
N ALA A 352 1.25 -15.76 -8.25
CA ALA A 352 2.68 -15.68 -7.95
C ALA A 352 3.01 -14.44 -7.09
N THR A 353 2.35 -13.30 -7.32
CA THR A 353 2.52 -12.10 -6.48
C THR A 353 2.00 -12.34 -5.07
N PHE A 354 0.85 -13.02 -4.92
CA PHE A 354 0.33 -13.41 -3.61
C PHE A 354 1.35 -14.23 -2.83
N PHE A 355 1.84 -15.33 -3.41
CA PHE A 355 2.83 -16.17 -2.75
C PHE A 355 4.18 -15.47 -2.55
N GLY A 356 4.56 -14.57 -3.45
CA GLY A 356 5.74 -13.72 -3.30
C GLY A 356 5.66 -12.80 -2.09
N ILE A 357 4.50 -12.20 -1.85
CA ILE A 357 4.25 -11.37 -0.65
C ILE A 357 4.29 -12.23 0.62
N VAL A 358 3.60 -13.39 0.62
CA VAL A 358 3.59 -14.33 1.75
C VAL A 358 5.01 -14.81 2.06
N LEU A 359 5.78 -15.19 1.02
CA LEU A 359 7.19 -15.59 1.18
C LEU A 359 8.04 -14.47 1.74
N SER A 360 7.87 -13.24 1.24
CA SER A 360 8.60 -12.07 1.74
C SER A 360 8.35 -11.86 3.25
N GLN A 361 7.09 -11.94 3.69
CA GLN A 361 6.73 -11.81 5.12
C GLN A 361 7.26 -12.99 5.94
N TYR A 362 7.24 -14.20 5.40
CA TYR A 362 7.82 -15.36 6.07
C TYR A 362 9.32 -15.22 6.27
N LEU A 363 10.04 -14.67 5.29
CA LEU A 363 11.50 -14.46 5.37
C LEU A 363 11.89 -13.31 6.30
N THR A 364 11.13 -12.20 6.28
CA THR A 364 11.58 -10.93 6.89
C THR A 364 10.84 -10.54 8.16
N TRP A 365 9.74 -11.22 8.48
CA TRP A 365 8.89 -10.88 9.62
C TRP A 365 8.53 -12.05 10.54
N SER A 366 8.43 -13.29 10.00
CA SER A 366 8.13 -14.46 10.81
C SER A 366 9.35 -14.94 11.61
N ILE A 367 9.11 -15.59 12.74
CA ILE A 367 10.16 -16.25 13.52
C ILE A 367 10.80 -17.34 12.68
N VAL A 368 12.11 -17.54 12.85
CA VAL A 368 12.84 -18.59 12.11
C VAL A 368 12.20 -19.95 12.28
N CYS A 369 11.95 -20.65 11.19
CA CYS A 369 11.30 -21.95 11.11
C CYS A 369 9.87 -21.99 11.70
N ALA A 370 9.14 -20.88 11.73
CA ALA A 370 7.75 -20.86 12.21
C ALA A 370 6.83 -21.79 11.41
N GLU A 371 5.77 -22.26 12.04
CA GLU A 371 4.71 -23.07 11.42
C GLU A 371 3.56 -22.25 10.85
N TRP A 372 3.65 -20.92 10.92
CA TRP A 372 2.71 -19.93 10.41
C TRP A 372 3.45 -18.76 9.77
N VAL A 373 2.73 -17.94 9.04
CA VAL A 373 3.24 -16.70 8.46
C VAL A 373 2.70 -15.52 9.26
N ASP A 374 3.59 -14.64 9.71
CA ASP A 374 3.23 -13.40 10.37
C ASP A 374 3.31 -12.22 9.39
N GLY A 375 2.50 -11.18 9.63
CA GLY A 375 2.65 -9.86 9.03
C GLY A 375 2.04 -9.70 7.63
N VAL A 376 1.46 -10.74 7.03
CA VAL A 376 0.70 -10.61 5.78
C VAL A 376 -0.59 -9.84 6.05
N GLN A 377 -0.89 -8.84 5.22
CA GLN A 377 -2.08 -8.03 5.34
C GLN A 377 -2.79 -7.89 3.99
N GLY A 378 -4.14 -7.92 4.01
CA GLY A 378 -4.95 -7.85 2.80
C GLY A 378 -4.73 -6.59 1.96
N ARG A 379 -4.39 -5.45 2.59
CA ARG A 379 -4.06 -4.19 1.89
C ARG A 379 -2.88 -4.32 0.91
N TYR A 380 -1.99 -5.28 1.11
CA TYR A 380 -0.85 -5.50 0.20
C TYR A 380 -1.29 -5.98 -1.18
N PHE A 381 -2.53 -6.40 -1.37
CA PHE A 381 -3.05 -6.83 -2.67
C PHE A 381 -3.75 -5.71 -3.45
N LEU A 382 -3.97 -4.53 -2.85
CA LEU A 382 -4.60 -3.38 -3.50
C LEU A 382 -3.91 -2.95 -4.81
N PRO A 383 -2.55 -2.87 -4.88
CA PRO A 383 -1.87 -2.43 -6.09
C PRO A 383 -2.09 -3.29 -7.33
N ILE A 384 -2.40 -4.59 -7.14
CA ILE A 384 -2.61 -5.55 -8.25
C ILE A 384 -4.07 -5.92 -8.46
N LEU A 385 -4.98 -5.43 -7.63
CA LEU A 385 -6.40 -5.78 -7.66
C LEU A 385 -7.05 -5.56 -9.04
N PRO A 386 -6.77 -4.48 -9.81
CA PRO A 386 -7.34 -4.33 -11.14
C PRO A 386 -7.01 -5.47 -12.12
N ILE A 387 -5.80 -6.06 -12.05
CA ILE A 387 -5.44 -7.22 -12.88
C ILE A 387 -6.20 -8.46 -12.43
N ALA A 388 -6.32 -8.69 -11.12
CA ALA A 388 -7.09 -9.80 -10.57
C ALA A 388 -8.56 -9.72 -11.01
N LEU A 389 -9.17 -8.53 -10.93
CA LEU A 389 -10.55 -8.31 -11.37
C LEU A 389 -10.69 -8.45 -12.89
N ALA A 390 -9.76 -7.92 -13.69
CA ALA A 390 -9.80 -8.03 -15.15
C ALA A 390 -9.71 -9.50 -15.62
N ALA A 391 -9.05 -10.37 -14.86
CA ALA A 391 -8.98 -11.80 -15.16
C ALA A 391 -10.33 -12.52 -15.02
N LEU A 392 -11.28 -11.96 -14.26
CA LEU A 392 -12.64 -12.47 -14.10
C LEU A 392 -13.57 -12.13 -15.28
N ALA A 393 -13.18 -11.21 -16.16
CA ALA A 393 -14.05 -10.62 -17.17
C ALA A 393 -14.70 -11.66 -18.11
N LEU A 394 -16.03 -11.57 -18.23
CA LEU A 394 -16.79 -12.38 -19.18
C LEU A 394 -16.65 -11.85 -20.60
N PRO A 395 -16.63 -12.71 -21.63
CA PRO A 395 -16.49 -12.26 -23.02
C PRO A 395 -17.59 -11.31 -23.49
N SER A 396 -18.82 -11.51 -23.03
CA SER A 396 -19.98 -10.72 -23.45
C SER A 396 -20.98 -10.60 -22.29
N PRO A 397 -20.67 -9.74 -21.29
CA PRO A 397 -21.59 -9.58 -20.15
C PRO A 397 -22.90 -8.90 -20.61
N ARG A 398 -24.04 -9.46 -20.18
CA ARG A 398 -25.38 -8.90 -20.48
C ARG A 398 -25.67 -7.60 -19.75
N TRP A 399 -24.93 -7.31 -18.71
CA TRP A 399 -25.04 -6.12 -17.87
C TRP A 399 -23.64 -5.57 -17.55
N ARG A 400 -23.56 -4.35 -17.10
CA ARG A 400 -22.28 -3.71 -16.73
C ARG A 400 -22.43 -2.91 -15.45
N VAL A 401 -21.46 -3.06 -14.57
CA VAL A 401 -21.34 -2.16 -13.43
C VAL A 401 -20.78 -0.83 -13.93
N GLY A 402 -21.52 0.23 -13.67
CA GLY A 402 -21.10 1.59 -14.02
C GLY A 402 -20.41 2.30 -12.85
N PRO A 403 -19.66 3.38 -13.13
CA PRO A 403 -18.97 4.14 -12.08
C PRO A 403 -19.93 4.78 -11.06
N ARG A 404 -21.20 5.01 -11.41
CA ARG A 404 -22.21 5.50 -10.46
C ARG A 404 -22.55 4.45 -9.40
N THR A 405 -22.70 3.19 -9.78
CA THR A 405 -22.95 2.08 -8.85
C THR A 405 -21.79 1.93 -7.89
N VAL A 406 -20.56 1.95 -8.42
CA VAL A 406 -19.33 1.94 -7.60
C VAL A 406 -19.34 3.09 -6.60
N ALA A 407 -19.63 4.31 -7.04
CA ALA A 407 -19.65 5.49 -6.18
C ALA A 407 -20.69 5.40 -5.06
N VAL A 408 -21.91 4.92 -5.36
CA VAL A 408 -22.99 4.78 -4.36
C VAL A 408 -22.59 3.77 -3.28
N VAL A 409 -22.11 2.59 -3.68
CA VAL A 409 -21.69 1.56 -2.70
C VAL A 409 -20.49 2.07 -1.88
N ALA A 410 -19.51 2.72 -2.52
CA ALA A 410 -18.37 3.28 -1.83
C ALA A 410 -18.76 4.35 -0.80
N VAL A 411 -19.72 5.24 -1.11
CA VAL A 411 -20.22 6.25 -0.14
C VAL A 411 -20.80 5.55 1.08
N VAL A 412 -21.63 4.52 0.89
CA VAL A 412 -22.21 3.75 1.99
C VAL A 412 -21.11 3.06 2.81
N ALA A 413 -20.22 2.34 2.15
CA ALA A 413 -19.16 1.59 2.84
C ALA A 413 -18.23 2.50 3.65
N ASN A 414 -17.82 3.64 3.07
CA ASN A 414 -16.98 4.61 3.76
C ASN A 414 -17.69 5.31 4.92
N ALA A 415 -19.00 5.57 4.82
CA ALA A 415 -19.80 6.08 5.94
C ALA A 415 -19.76 5.12 7.14
N PHE A 416 -19.91 3.80 6.89
CA PHE A 416 -19.76 2.79 7.95
C PHE A 416 -18.31 2.74 8.49
N GLY A 417 -17.30 2.95 7.64
CA GLY A 417 -15.90 3.07 8.05
C GLY A 417 -15.69 4.23 9.04
N TYR A 418 -16.27 5.39 8.75
CA TYR A 418 -16.18 6.54 9.66
C TYR A 418 -16.86 6.25 11.00
N VAL A 419 -18.06 5.65 10.97
CA VAL A 419 -18.78 5.27 12.20
C VAL A 419 -17.96 4.27 13.01
N ALA A 420 -17.31 3.29 12.37
CA ALA A 420 -16.46 2.32 13.05
C ALA A 420 -15.26 3.00 13.74
N LEU A 421 -14.56 3.92 13.05
CA LEU A 421 -13.43 4.67 13.62
C LEU A 421 -13.87 5.58 14.78
N VAL A 422 -14.99 6.32 14.59
CA VAL A 422 -15.52 7.19 15.66
C VAL A 422 -15.85 6.38 16.91
N ARG A 423 -16.54 5.24 16.75
CA ARG A 423 -16.87 4.38 17.89
C ARG A 423 -15.66 3.76 18.59
N SER A 424 -14.57 3.57 17.86
CA SER A 424 -13.36 2.95 18.42
C SER A 424 -12.45 3.94 19.12
N TYR A 425 -12.39 5.19 18.66
CA TYR A 425 -11.41 6.15 19.15
C TYR A 425 -12.00 7.31 19.96
N TYR A 426 -13.29 7.62 19.79
CA TYR A 426 -14.01 8.73 20.44
C TYR A 426 -15.25 8.22 21.18
#